data_dc53d660c751704ba2ecec9aae6178bd
#
_entry.id   dc53d660c751704ba2ecec9aae6178bd
#
_cell.length_a   1.000
_cell.length_b   1.000
_cell.length_c   1.000
_cell.angle_alpha   90.00
_cell.angle_beta   90.00
_cell.angle_gamma   90.00
#
_symmetry.space_group_name_H-M   'P 1'
#
loop_
_entity.id
_entity.type
_entity.pdbx_description
1 polymer ?
#
loop_
_entity_poly.entity_id
_entity_poly.type
_entity_poly.pdbx_seq_one_letter_code
_entity_poly.pdbx_strand_id
1 'polypeptide(L)'
;SVQKSSTDTIAVNPDNTPFRNGDGSLLFRPAGHGALIENLNEMDADLVFIKNIDNVTTDSRRGDTVVYKKALAGLLLEVQEKINGYLRMLEEETPAAEGVDAAEAFVRDILHVELPEGFGARAAADRAAFLCRVLDRPVRVCGMVRNEGEPGGGPFFARSADGLVSLLIAESSQIAPERREA
;
A
#
# COMPACT_ATOMS: atom_id res chain seq x y z
N SER A 1 17.26 7.90 -3.54
CA SER A 1 16.75 8.21 -4.89
C SER A 1 16.43 9.69 -4.98
N VAL A 2 16.78 10.31 -6.10
CA VAL A 2 16.44 11.73 -6.38
C VAL A 2 15.15 11.74 -7.17
N GLN A 3 14.18 12.59 -6.77
CA GLN A 3 12.92 12.75 -7.49
C GLN A 3 13.18 13.19 -8.93
N LYS A 4 12.41 12.64 -9.87
CA LYS A 4 12.52 12.99 -11.29
C LYS A 4 11.95 14.38 -11.56
N SER A 5 12.65 15.18 -12.36
CA SER A 5 12.18 16.51 -12.76
C SER A 5 10.85 16.46 -13.56
N SER A 6 10.54 15.33 -14.21
CA SER A 6 9.25 15.13 -14.87
C SER A 6 8.04 15.15 -13.94
N THR A 7 8.28 14.97 -12.63
CA THR A 7 7.25 15.01 -11.58
C THR A 7 7.20 16.35 -10.83
N ASP A 8 7.98 17.33 -11.25
CA ASP A 8 7.97 18.66 -10.64
C ASP A 8 6.61 19.34 -10.84
N THR A 9 6.18 20.07 -9.82
CA THR A 9 4.92 20.81 -9.82
C THR A 9 5.15 22.31 -9.92
N ILE A 10 4.17 23.02 -10.46
CA ILE A 10 4.19 24.48 -10.53
C ILE A 10 4.03 25.04 -9.12
N ALA A 11 4.94 25.94 -8.71
CA ALA A 11 4.74 26.73 -7.50
C ALA A 11 3.60 27.73 -7.69
N VAL A 12 2.78 27.91 -6.65
CA VAL A 12 1.64 28.83 -6.67
C VAL A 12 1.72 29.83 -5.53
N ASN A 13 1.11 30.99 -5.75
CA ASN A 13 0.85 32.00 -4.73
C ASN A 13 -0.29 31.54 -3.81
N PRO A 14 -0.52 32.21 -2.65
CA PRO A 14 -1.61 31.88 -1.74
C PRO A 14 -3.02 31.95 -2.38
N ASP A 15 -3.17 32.67 -3.48
CA ASP A 15 -4.42 32.79 -4.25
C ASP A 15 -4.55 31.74 -5.38
N ASN A 16 -3.66 30.74 -5.39
CA ASN A 16 -3.55 29.68 -6.40
C ASN A 16 -3.17 30.16 -7.82
N THR A 17 -2.72 31.39 -7.99
CA THR A 17 -2.12 31.83 -9.27
C THR A 17 -0.70 31.28 -9.40
N PRO A 18 -0.22 30.93 -10.63
CA PRO A 18 1.13 30.43 -10.82
C PRO A 18 2.18 31.45 -10.38
N PHE A 19 3.12 30.99 -9.54
CA PHE A 19 4.26 31.82 -9.16
C PHE A 19 5.22 31.98 -10.34
N ARG A 20 5.67 33.21 -10.56
CA ARG A 20 6.63 33.53 -11.62
C ARG A 20 7.91 34.13 -11.04
N ASN A 21 9.02 33.74 -11.63
CA ASN A 21 10.34 34.33 -11.37
C ASN A 21 10.41 35.78 -11.88
N GLY A 22 11.48 36.48 -11.51
CA GLY A 22 11.70 37.88 -11.94
C GLY A 22 11.79 38.09 -13.46
N ASP A 23 12.11 37.04 -14.22
CA ASP A 23 12.13 37.00 -15.70
C ASP A 23 10.78 36.63 -16.34
N GLY A 24 9.74 36.38 -15.51
CA GLY A 24 8.41 36.00 -15.95
C GLY A 24 8.22 34.48 -16.19
N SER A 25 9.25 33.65 -16.06
CA SER A 25 9.16 32.19 -16.18
C SER A 25 8.39 31.56 -15.02
N LEU A 26 7.79 30.42 -15.27
CA LEU A 26 7.13 29.62 -14.21
C LEU A 26 8.19 28.95 -13.32
N LEU A 27 7.95 28.96 -12.01
CA LEU A 27 8.77 28.21 -11.07
C LEU A 27 8.22 26.81 -10.90
N PHE A 28 9.04 25.81 -11.22
CA PHE A 28 8.77 24.40 -10.93
C PHE A 28 9.58 23.97 -9.71
N ARG A 29 8.99 23.13 -8.90
CA ARG A 29 9.60 22.60 -7.67
C ARG A 29 9.30 21.12 -7.53
N PRO A 30 10.19 20.36 -6.86
CA PRO A 30 9.91 18.97 -6.51
C PRO A 30 8.55 18.85 -5.84
N ALA A 31 7.75 17.90 -6.32
CA ALA A 31 6.48 17.55 -5.71
C ALA A 31 6.68 16.87 -4.34
N GLY A 32 5.60 16.59 -3.62
CA GLY A 32 5.64 15.81 -2.40
C GLY A 32 6.17 14.39 -2.63
N HIS A 33 6.45 13.67 -1.55
CA HIS A 33 7.06 12.32 -1.58
C HIS A 33 6.24 11.29 -2.38
N GLY A 34 4.95 11.52 -2.62
CA GLY A 34 4.13 10.69 -3.51
C GLY A 34 4.66 10.61 -4.94
N ALA A 35 5.36 11.64 -5.42
CA ALA A 35 6.01 11.63 -6.74
C ALA A 35 7.13 10.58 -6.86
N LEU A 36 7.67 10.09 -5.76
CA LEU A 36 8.67 9.02 -5.73
C LEU A 36 8.13 7.66 -6.22
N ILE A 37 6.82 7.55 -6.46
CA ILE A 37 6.25 6.36 -7.10
C ILE A 37 6.84 6.11 -8.49
N GLU A 38 7.18 7.17 -9.23
CA GLU A 38 7.86 7.07 -10.51
C GLU A 38 9.28 6.46 -10.38
N ASN A 39 9.95 6.78 -9.28
CA ASN A 39 11.24 6.18 -8.95
C ASN A 39 11.09 4.71 -8.54
N LEU A 40 10.05 4.39 -7.77
CA LEU A 40 9.75 3.02 -7.35
C LEU A 40 9.41 2.14 -8.55
N ASN A 41 8.63 2.65 -9.50
CA ASN A 41 8.21 1.93 -10.69
C ASN A 41 9.38 1.55 -11.64
N GLU A 42 10.52 2.22 -11.54
CA GLU A 42 11.73 1.90 -12.31
C GLU A 42 12.68 0.94 -11.59
N MET A 43 12.37 0.55 -10.37
CA MET A 43 13.22 -0.38 -9.63
C MET A 43 12.98 -1.81 -10.14
N ASP A 44 14.03 -2.42 -10.67
CA ASP A 44 14.08 -3.85 -10.98
C ASP A 44 14.50 -4.60 -9.70
N ALA A 45 13.52 -4.90 -8.84
CA ALA A 45 13.75 -5.54 -7.56
C ALA A 45 12.55 -6.36 -7.09
N ASP A 46 12.79 -7.56 -6.57
CA ASP A 46 11.77 -8.44 -6.01
C ASP A 46 11.20 -7.91 -4.68
N LEU A 47 12.01 -7.18 -3.93
CA LEU A 47 11.68 -6.63 -2.62
C LEU A 47 12.24 -5.22 -2.45
N VAL A 48 11.40 -4.29 -2.04
CA VAL A 48 11.79 -2.89 -1.80
C VAL A 48 11.51 -2.50 -0.36
N PHE A 49 12.54 -2.02 0.34
CA PHE A 49 12.38 -1.39 1.64
C PHE A 49 12.16 0.11 1.49
N ILE A 50 11.01 0.58 1.96
CA ILE A 50 10.67 2.00 1.98
C ILE A 50 10.78 2.50 3.42
N LYS A 51 11.53 3.57 3.63
CA LYS A 51 11.69 4.22 4.94
C LYS A 51 11.72 5.72 4.76
N ASN A 52 10.94 6.45 5.57
CA ASN A 52 11.04 7.90 5.60
C ASN A 52 12.38 8.34 6.19
N ILE A 53 12.91 9.46 5.72
CA ILE A 53 14.15 10.05 6.22
C ILE A 53 14.08 10.36 7.73
N ASP A 54 12.92 10.77 8.21
CA ASP A 54 12.68 11.09 9.63
C ASP A 54 12.85 9.88 10.57
N ASN A 55 12.76 8.67 10.00
CA ASN A 55 12.94 7.41 10.73
C ASN A 55 14.38 6.89 10.68
N VAL A 56 15.32 7.65 10.10
CA VAL A 56 16.74 7.27 10.09
C VAL A 56 17.33 7.49 11.48
N THR A 57 18.04 6.48 11.97
CA THR A 57 18.66 6.51 13.30
C THR A 57 20.18 6.42 13.21
N THR A 58 20.86 6.77 14.30
CA THR A 58 22.33 6.65 14.41
C THR A 58 22.78 5.19 14.36
N ASP A 59 24.05 4.97 14.00
CA ASP A 59 24.62 3.62 13.88
C ASP A 59 24.54 2.83 15.19
N SER A 60 24.62 3.48 16.35
CA SER A 60 24.49 2.86 17.67
C SER A 60 23.11 2.22 17.93
N ARG A 61 22.07 2.69 17.24
CA ARG A 61 20.70 2.18 17.34
C ARG A 61 20.27 1.35 16.12
N ARG A 62 21.19 1.07 15.20
CA ARG A 62 20.88 0.34 13.96
C ARG A 62 20.49 -1.12 14.20
N GLY A 63 20.95 -1.75 15.29
CA GLY A 63 20.71 -3.16 15.59
C GLY A 63 19.22 -3.51 15.56
N ASP A 64 18.41 -2.82 16.33
CA ASP A 64 16.96 -3.03 16.39
C ASP A 64 16.27 -2.78 15.04
N THR A 65 16.69 -1.70 14.35
CA THR A 65 16.17 -1.40 13.00
C THR A 65 16.40 -2.56 12.03
N VAL A 66 17.57 -3.20 12.08
CA VAL A 66 17.90 -4.35 11.21
C VAL A 66 17.03 -5.56 11.57
N VAL A 67 16.84 -5.84 12.87
CA VAL A 67 16.00 -6.96 13.34
C VAL A 67 14.57 -6.80 12.86
N TYR A 68 13.96 -5.65 13.10
CA TYR A 68 12.57 -5.39 12.70
C TYR A 68 12.39 -5.36 11.17
N LYS A 69 13.32 -4.80 10.43
CA LYS A 69 13.28 -4.87 8.96
C LYS A 69 13.35 -6.29 8.43
N LYS A 70 14.22 -7.14 9.02
CA LYS A 70 14.29 -8.57 8.65
C LYS A 70 12.97 -9.28 8.99
N ALA A 71 12.35 -8.99 10.12
CA ALA A 71 11.07 -9.57 10.49
C ALA A 71 9.96 -9.18 9.50
N LEU A 72 9.88 -7.88 9.13
CA LEU A 72 8.90 -7.41 8.13
C LEU A 72 9.14 -8.06 6.76
N ALA A 73 10.40 -8.19 6.34
CA ALA A 73 10.73 -8.87 5.08
C ALA A 73 10.35 -10.36 5.13
N GLY A 74 10.65 -11.05 6.24
CA GLY A 74 10.28 -12.46 6.42
C GLY A 74 8.77 -12.66 6.32
N LEU A 75 7.97 -11.81 6.99
CA LEU A 75 6.52 -11.84 6.90
C LEU A 75 6.02 -11.58 5.46
N LEU A 76 6.61 -10.59 4.77
CA LEU A 76 6.25 -10.33 3.37
C LEU A 76 6.51 -11.53 2.48
N LEU A 77 7.67 -12.17 2.60
CA LEU A 77 8.04 -13.34 1.79
C LEU A 77 7.11 -14.53 2.09
N GLU A 78 6.77 -14.78 3.36
CA GLU A 78 5.82 -15.84 3.74
C GLU A 78 4.44 -15.60 3.13
N VAL A 79 3.94 -14.36 3.21
CA VAL A 79 2.63 -13.99 2.65
C VAL A 79 2.66 -14.10 1.12
N GLN A 80 3.73 -13.64 0.47
CA GLN A 80 3.91 -13.70 -0.99
C GLN A 80 3.96 -15.14 -1.50
N GLU A 81 4.66 -16.03 -0.79
CA GLU A 81 4.70 -17.45 -1.14
C GLU A 81 3.30 -18.09 -1.10
N LYS A 82 2.50 -17.78 -0.06
CA LYS A 82 1.12 -18.24 0.05
C LYS A 82 0.24 -17.69 -1.05
N ILE A 83 0.35 -16.38 -1.35
CA ILE A 83 -0.38 -15.74 -2.46
C ILE A 83 -0.07 -16.43 -3.78
N ASN A 84 1.21 -16.62 -4.09
CA ASN A 84 1.63 -17.29 -5.32
C ASN A 84 1.14 -18.74 -5.39
N GLY A 85 1.08 -19.43 -4.25
CA GLY A 85 0.50 -20.79 -4.15
C GLY A 85 -0.98 -20.78 -4.49
N TYR A 86 -1.74 -19.87 -3.89
CA TYR A 86 -3.18 -19.74 -4.16
C TYR A 86 -3.46 -19.30 -5.60
N LEU A 87 -2.72 -18.34 -6.15
CA LEU A 87 -2.90 -17.91 -7.55
C LEU A 87 -2.74 -19.08 -8.51
N ARG A 88 -1.66 -19.86 -8.39
CA ARG A 88 -1.46 -21.05 -9.24
C ARG A 88 -2.60 -22.05 -9.15
N MET A 89 -3.11 -22.29 -7.94
CA MET A 89 -4.22 -23.23 -7.71
C MET A 89 -5.56 -22.68 -8.24
N LEU A 90 -5.83 -21.39 -8.07
CA LEU A 90 -7.07 -20.76 -8.51
C LEU A 90 -7.14 -20.57 -10.04
N GLU A 91 -6.00 -20.54 -10.73
CA GLU A 91 -5.88 -20.44 -12.19
C GLU A 91 -6.05 -21.80 -12.91
N GLU A 92 -6.16 -22.90 -12.18
CA GLU A 92 -6.48 -24.19 -12.76
C GLU A 92 -7.86 -24.15 -13.42
N GLU A 93 -8.06 -24.94 -14.48
CA GLU A 93 -9.34 -25.02 -15.22
C GLU A 93 -10.52 -25.38 -14.30
N THR A 94 -10.27 -26.21 -13.29
CA THR A 94 -11.26 -26.61 -12.29
C THR A 94 -10.63 -26.61 -10.89
N PRO A 95 -10.56 -25.43 -10.23
CA PRO A 95 -9.99 -25.35 -8.90
C PRO A 95 -10.77 -26.21 -7.89
N ALA A 96 -10.06 -26.95 -7.04
CA ALA A 96 -10.68 -27.73 -5.99
C ALA A 96 -11.45 -26.83 -5.00
N ALA A 97 -12.66 -27.18 -4.64
CA ALA A 97 -13.51 -26.38 -3.76
C ALA A 97 -12.83 -26.07 -2.40
N GLU A 98 -12.16 -27.05 -1.82
CA GLU A 98 -11.40 -26.91 -0.58
C GLU A 98 -10.26 -25.87 -0.70
N GLY A 99 -9.61 -25.81 -1.88
CA GLY A 99 -8.58 -24.82 -2.16
C GLY A 99 -9.15 -23.40 -2.29
N VAL A 100 -10.33 -23.26 -2.92
CA VAL A 100 -11.03 -21.97 -3.01
C VAL A 100 -11.44 -21.49 -1.61
N ASP A 101 -11.94 -22.38 -0.75
CA ASP A 101 -12.31 -22.07 0.63
C ASP A 101 -11.09 -21.64 1.47
N ALA A 102 -9.94 -22.31 1.29
CA ALA A 102 -8.71 -21.96 1.96
C ALA A 102 -8.18 -20.58 1.50
N ALA A 103 -8.24 -20.28 0.20
CA ALA A 103 -7.87 -18.99 -0.33
C ALA A 103 -8.80 -17.86 0.17
N GLU A 104 -10.11 -18.14 0.27
CA GLU A 104 -11.08 -17.20 0.87
C GLU A 104 -10.74 -16.90 2.33
N ALA A 105 -10.48 -17.93 3.13
CA ALA A 105 -10.08 -17.76 4.53
C ALA A 105 -8.78 -16.94 4.65
N PHE A 106 -7.80 -17.22 3.80
CA PHE A 106 -6.55 -16.45 3.78
C PHE A 106 -6.77 -14.98 3.45
N VAL A 107 -7.58 -14.67 2.44
CA VAL A 107 -7.92 -13.28 2.06
C VAL A 107 -8.62 -12.55 3.19
N ARG A 108 -9.57 -13.19 3.86
CA ARG A 108 -10.32 -12.60 4.97
C ARG A 108 -9.48 -12.47 6.24
N ASP A 109 -8.80 -13.53 6.65
CA ASP A 109 -8.24 -13.64 8.00
C ASP A 109 -6.78 -13.14 8.07
N ILE A 110 -6.04 -13.21 6.96
CA ILE A 110 -4.62 -12.80 6.90
C ILE A 110 -4.46 -11.47 6.17
N LEU A 111 -5.14 -11.27 5.04
CA LEU A 111 -5.05 -10.01 4.30
C LEU A 111 -6.07 -8.97 4.78
N HIS A 112 -6.99 -9.37 5.66
CA HIS A 112 -8.04 -8.51 6.23
C HIS A 112 -8.85 -7.78 5.16
N VAL A 113 -9.22 -8.50 4.09
CA VAL A 113 -10.09 -7.99 3.04
C VAL A 113 -11.52 -8.42 3.33
N GLU A 114 -12.44 -7.46 3.38
CA GLU A 114 -13.87 -7.75 3.52
C GLU A 114 -14.41 -8.27 2.19
N LEU A 115 -14.91 -9.49 2.21
CA LEU A 115 -15.56 -10.09 1.05
C LEU A 115 -17.02 -9.60 0.92
N PRO A 116 -17.56 -9.53 -0.30
CA PRO A 116 -18.96 -9.15 -0.50
C PRO A 116 -19.94 -10.06 0.24
N GLU A 117 -21.07 -9.50 0.67
CA GLU A 117 -22.14 -10.27 1.28
C GLU A 117 -22.57 -11.44 0.39
N GLY A 118 -22.78 -12.61 0.98
CA GLY A 118 -23.14 -13.82 0.26
C GLY A 118 -22.04 -14.41 -0.62
N PHE A 119 -20.79 -13.98 -0.47
CA PHE A 119 -19.67 -14.44 -1.31
C PHE A 119 -19.52 -15.98 -1.30
N GLY A 120 -19.57 -16.62 -0.15
CA GLY A 120 -19.45 -18.07 -0.02
C GLY A 120 -20.55 -18.89 -0.71
N ALA A 121 -21.71 -18.27 -1.01
CA ALA A 121 -22.81 -18.92 -1.72
C ALA A 121 -22.66 -18.88 -3.25
N ARG A 122 -21.66 -18.17 -3.77
CA ARG A 122 -21.39 -18.08 -5.22
C ARG A 122 -20.80 -19.38 -5.75
N ALA A 123 -20.92 -19.61 -7.06
CA ALA A 123 -20.25 -20.72 -7.72
C ALA A 123 -18.73 -20.68 -7.49
N ALA A 124 -18.11 -21.85 -7.36
CA ALA A 124 -16.67 -21.95 -7.07
C ALA A 124 -15.81 -21.20 -8.12
N ALA A 125 -16.18 -21.28 -9.39
CA ALA A 125 -15.49 -20.57 -10.47
C ALA A 125 -15.55 -19.03 -10.31
N ASP A 126 -16.70 -18.47 -9.91
CA ASP A 126 -16.85 -17.03 -9.70
C ASP A 126 -16.06 -16.57 -8.46
N ARG A 127 -16.03 -17.40 -7.42
CA ARG A 127 -15.22 -17.16 -6.23
C ARG A 127 -13.74 -17.19 -6.58
N ALA A 128 -13.28 -18.18 -7.32
CA ALA A 128 -11.89 -18.30 -7.78
C ALA A 128 -11.46 -17.08 -8.58
N ALA A 129 -12.23 -16.68 -9.60
CA ALA A 129 -11.95 -15.51 -10.43
C ALA A 129 -11.90 -14.20 -9.62
N PHE A 130 -12.76 -14.06 -8.61
CA PHE A 130 -12.73 -12.91 -7.71
C PHE A 130 -11.47 -12.91 -6.83
N LEU A 131 -11.14 -14.05 -6.23
CA LEU A 131 -9.98 -14.21 -5.37
C LEU A 131 -8.67 -13.98 -6.13
N CYS A 132 -8.55 -14.44 -7.39
CA CYS A 132 -7.42 -14.11 -8.26
C CYS A 132 -7.22 -12.60 -8.37
N ARG A 133 -8.28 -11.84 -8.69
CA ARG A 133 -8.16 -10.37 -8.79
C ARG A 133 -7.78 -9.69 -7.48
N VAL A 134 -8.16 -10.26 -6.33
CA VAL A 134 -7.80 -9.73 -5.01
C VAL A 134 -6.35 -10.04 -4.68
N LEU A 135 -5.87 -11.22 -5.05
CA LEU A 135 -4.52 -11.71 -4.75
C LEU A 135 -3.46 -11.19 -5.73
N ASP A 136 -3.83 -11.00 -7.01
CA ASP A 136 -2.92 -10.45 -8.04
C ASP A 136 -2.80 -8.93 -7.91
N ARG A 137 -2.19 -8.50 -6.82
CA ARG A 137 -1.94 -7.08 -6.47
C ARG A 137 -0.58 -6.94 -5.79
N PRO A 138 0.04 -5.75 -5.89
CA PRO A 138 1.24 -5.46 -5.10
C PRO A 138 0.98 -5.66 -3.61
N VAL A 139 1.87 -6.40 -2.94
CA VAL A 139 1.80 -6.68 -1.50
C VAL A 139 2.74 -5.76 -0.75
N ARG A 140 2.28 -5.22 0.37
CA ARG A 140 3.11 -4.44 1.29
C ARG A 140 2.84 -4.84 2.73
N VAL A 141 3.91 -4.90 3.51
CA VAL A 141 3.86 -5.07 4.96
C VAL A 141 4.34 -3.77 5.60
N CYS A 142 3.51 -3.18 6.43
CA CYS A 142 3.79 -1.92 7.10
C CYS A 142 4.07 -2.16 8.58
N GLY A 143 5.26 -1.74 9.04
CA GLY A 143 5.54 -1.66 10.46
C GLY A 143 4.77 -0.50 11.09
N MET A 144 4.06 -0.78 12.19
CA MET A 144 3.27 0.22 12.92
C MET A 144 3.75 0.32 14.34
N VAL A 145 3.73 1.54 14.88
CA VAL A 145 3.94 1.81 16.31
C VAL A 145 2.73 2.54 16.86
N ARG A 146 2.51 2.44 18.17
CA ARG A 146 1.44 3.19 18.83
C ARG A 146 1.70 4.68 18.69
N ASN A 147 0.68 5.43 18.25
CA ASN A 147 0.76 6.89 18.19
C ASN A 147 0.62 7.46 19.61
N GLU A 148 1.53 8.36 19.97
CA GLU A 148 1.56 9.04 21.28
C GLU A 148 1.20 10.53 21.17
N GLY A 149 0.55 10.94 20.07
CA GLY A 149 0.09 12.31 19.84
C GLY A 149 0.87 13.05 18.74
N GLU A 150 1.79 12.38 18.06
CA GLU A 150 2.51 12.97 16.92
C GLU A 150 1.66 12.91 15.63
N PRO A 151 1.83 13.90 14.73
CA PRO A 151 1.18 13.85 13.42
C PRO A 151 1.71 12.68 12.61
N GLY A 152 0.82 11.95 11.95
CA GLY A 152 1.21 10.81 11.12
C GLY A 152 0.02 10.06 10.56
N GLY A 153 0.32 9.00 9.80
CA GLY A 153 -0.66 8.08 9.26
C GLY A 153 -1.02 6.96 10.23
N GLY A 154 -2.16 6.35 9.99
CA GLY A 154 -2.66 5.19 10.74
C GLY A 154 -3.30 4.16 9.81
N PRO A 155 -3.55 2.93 10.32
CA PRO A 155 -4.25 1.91 9.58
C PRO A 155 -5.76 2.16 9.63
N PHE A 156 -6.40 2.08 8.47
CA PHE A 156 -7.84 2.20 8.32
C PHE A 156 -8.35 1.11 7.40
N PHE A 157 -9.60 0.70 7.61
CA PHE A 157 -10.34 -0.04 6.59
C PHE A 157 -10.90 0.98 5.59
N ALA A 158 -10.45 0.90 4.36
CA ALA A 158 -10.85 1.81 3.30
C ALA A 158 -11.54 1.08 2.16
N ARG A 159 -12.61 1.67 1.66
CA ARG A 159 -13.34 1.17 0.49
C ARG A 159 -12.74 1.76 -0.78
N SER A 160 -12.25 0.89 -1.65
CA SER A 160 -11.75 1.27 -2.97
C SER A 160 -12.89 1.56 -3.96
N ALA A 161 -12.55 2.11 -5.13
CA ALA A 161 -13.53 2.46 -6.16
C ALA A 161 -14.33 1.25 -6.69
N ASP A 162 -13.74 0.06 -6.67
CA ASP A 162 -14.39 -1.22 -7.00
C ASP A 162 -15.24 -1.80 -5.86
N GLY A 163 -15.35 -1.08 -4.73
CA GLY A 163 -16.15 -1.44 -3.58
C GLY A 163 -15.47 -2.40 -2.59
N LEU A 164 -14.24 -2.83 -2.86
CA LEU A 164 -13.49 -3.70 -1.97
C LEU A 164 -13.02 -2.93 -0.73
N VAL A 165 -13.23 -3.51 0.46
CA VAL A 165 -12.73 -2.95 1.72
C VAL A 165 -11.49 -3.70 2.16
N SER A 166 -10.42 -2.98 2.38
CA SER A 166 -9.13 -3.54 2.81
C SER A 166 -8.33 -2.56 3.65
N LEU A 167 -7.27 -3.05 4.28
CA LEU A 167 -6.37 -2.21 5.07
C LEU A 167 -5.62 -1.20 4.19
N LEU A 168 -5.61 0.05 4.62
CA LEU A 168 -4.89 1.15 4.01
C LEU A 168 -4.24 2.00 5.10
N ILE A 169 -3.03 2.48 4.85
CA ILE A 169 -2.44 3.56 5.66
C ILE A 169 -2.94 4.88 5.09
N ALA A 170 -3.57 5.68 5.93
CA ALA A 170 -4.01 7.03 5.58
C ALA A 170 -3.53 8.05 6.61
N GLU A 171 -3.18 9.24 6.16
CA GLU A 171 -2.88 10.36 7.03
C GLU A 171 -4.17 11.10 7.40
N SER A 172 -4.19 11.72 8.58
CA SER A 172 -5.36 12.48 9.04
C SER A 172 -5.77 13.61 8.08
N SER A 173 -4.81 14.15 7.31
CA SER A 173 -5.06 15.14 6.26
C SER A 173 -5.86 14.60 5.06
N GLN A 174 -5.82 13.29 4.84
CA GLN A 174 -6.55 12.60 3.76
C GLN A 174 -7.97 12.21 4.17
N ILE A 175 -8.29 12.30 5.46
CA ILE A 175 -9.62 11.97 5.99
C ILE A 175 -10.46 13.25 6.02
N ALA A 176 -11.65 13.19 5.44
CA ALA A 176 -12.59 14.32 5.45
C ALA A 176 -12.88 14.76 6.90
N PRO A 177 -12.88 16.08 7.19
CA PRO A 177 -13.00 16.60 8.56
C PRO A 177 -14.18 16.00 9.34
N GLU A 178 -15.30 15.81 8.67
CA GLU A 178 -16.54 15.26 9.25
C GLU A 178 -16.44 13.76 9.61
N ARG A 179 -15.38 13.08 9.19
CA ARG A 179 -15.14 11.65 9.46
C ARG A 179 -13.97 11.37 10.37
N ARG A 180 -13.33 12.43 10.92
CA ARG A 180 -12.14 12.26 11.77
C ARG A 180 -12.45 11.80 13.20
N GLU A 181 -13.69 11.91 13.62
CA GLU A 181 -14.14 11.56 14.97
C GLU A 181 -14.90 10.22 15.02
N ALA A 182 -14.88 9.45 13.95
CA ALA A 182 -15.59 8.17 13.85
C ALA A 182 -14.69 6.97 14.16
#